data_3a768eb8fa98353191355ef7f5c4ce95
#
_entry.id   3a768eb8fa98353191355ef7f5c4ce95
#
_cell.length_a   1.000
_cell.length_b   1.000
_cell.length_c   1.000
_cell.angle_alpha   90.00
_cell.angle_beta   90.00
_cell.angle_gamma   90.00
#
_symmetry.space_group_name_H-M   'P 1'
#
loop_
_entity.id
_entity.type
_entity.pdbx_description
1 polymer ?
#
loop_
_entity_poly.entity_id
_entity_poly.type
_entity_poly.pdbx_seq_one_letter_code
_entity_poly.pdbx_strand_id
1 'polypeptide(L)'
;FRRVLFRSVRPVDVGKTLDYTAPARMIYWGARQIMLELGRLDPGDIIEYEIHKKGFTYALLTDQPDEERFVPPMRGQFYDIVPFWCDDPTMRKVYSVTLPREKEMQFQFYQGECASSMRYENDRKVYTFAKNNMMPVRREPNMVDLYDAAPKLMMSSTPHWKDKSLWFHKTNEDYGSFAPLPEARQKVNELIRGKKTEMEKIAVLTHWVADRS
;
A
#
# COMPACT_ATOMS: atom_id res chain seq x y z
N PHE A 1 -13.16 15.38 14.57
CA PHE A 1 -14.50 15.07 14.05
C PHE A 1 -15.47 16.18 14.42
N ARG A 2 -16.31 16.60 13.47
CA ARG A 2 -17.34 17.62 13.67
C ARG A 2 -18.65 17.10 13.09
N ARG A 3 -19.73 17.18 13.85
CA ARG A 3 -21.09 17.02 13.34
C ARG A 3 -21.62 18.41 12.97
N VAL A 4 -22.01 18.62 11.72
CA VAL A 4 -22.59 19.87 11.28
C VAL A 4 -24.11 19.69 11.25
N LEU A 5 -24.79 20.26 12.21
CA LEU A 5 -26.22 20.53 12.14
C LEU A 5 -26.38 21.91 11.49
N PHE A 6 -27.43 22.14 10.72
CA PHE A 6 -27.69 23.31 9.88
C PHE A 6 -27.41 24.71 10.52
N ARG A 7 -27.13 24.76 11.82
CA ARG A 7 -26.79 26.00 12.57
C ARG A 7 -25.73 25.83 13.64
N SER A 8 -25.18 24.65 13.88
CA SER A 8 -24.12 24.46 14.87
C SER A 8 -23.16 23.36 14.50
N VAL A 9 -21.86 23.63 14.65
CA VAL A 9 -20.80 22.63 14.55
C VAL A 9 -20.54 22.10 15.95
N ARG A 10 -20.67 20.79 16.15
CA ARG A 10 -20.35 20.15 17.43
C ARG A 10 -19.14 19.26 17.24
N PRO A 11 -18.06 19.43 18.04
CA PRO A 11 -16.99 18.46 18.07
C PRO A 11 -17.49 17.12 18.60
N VAL A 12 -16.97 16.03 18.05
CA VAL A 12 -17.24 14.67 18.53
C VAL A 12 -16.00 14.16 19.23
N ASP A 13 -16.15 13.68 20.44
CA ASP A 13 -15.04 13.08 21.19
C ASP A 13 -14.59 11.80 20.51
N VAL A 14 -13.26 11.60 20.51
CA VAL A 14 -12.66 10.37 20.03
C VAL A 14 -12.96 9.26 21.04
N GLY A 15 -13.65 8.23 20.62
CA GLY A 15 -13.97 7.07 21.43
C GLY A 15 -12.76 6.25 21.85
N LYS A 16 -12.99 5.17 22.55
CA LYS A 16 -11.92 4.28 23.02
C LYS A 16 -11.20 3.60 21.86
N THR A 17 -9.89 3.50 21.97
CA THR A 17 -9.10 2.63 21.09
C THR A 17 -9.33 1.18 21.51
N LEU A 18 -9.75 0.37 20.59
CA LEU A 18 -9.97 -1.07 20.78
C LEU A 18 -8.85 -1.84 20.07
N ASP A 19 -8.32 -2.85 20.75
CA ASP A 19 -7.45 -3.82 20.09
C ASP A 19 -8.33 -4.76 19.25
N TYR A 20 -8.05 -4.79 17.95
CA TYR A 20 -8.79 -5.65 17.04
C TYR A 20 -8.21 -7.06 17.10
N THR A 21 -8.88 -7.96 17.81
CA THR A 21 -8.49 -9.35 17.92
C THR A 21 -9.14 -10.18 16.83
N ALA A 22 -8.31 -10.73 15.97
CA ALA A 22 -8.62 -11.77 15.00
C ALA A 22 -9.61 -11.40 13.87
N PRO A 23 -9.12 -11.00 12.72
CA PRO A 23 -9.90 -11.11 11.50
C PRO A 23 -10.24 -12.57 11.22
N ALA A 24 -11.28 -12.80 10.42
CA ALA A 24 -11.84 -14.11 10.09
C ALA A 24 -10.85 -15.20 9.58
N ARG A 25 -9.59 -14.85 9.36
CA ARG A 25 -8.49 -15.75 8.93
C ARG A 25 -7.48 -16.06 10.02
N MET A 26 -7.76 -15.74 11.27
CA MET A 26 -6.93 -16.03 12.45
C MET A 26 -5.48 -15.50 12.41
N ILE A 27 -5.22 -14.47 11.60
CA ILE A 27 -3.91 -13.82 11.59
C ILE A 27 -4.02 -12.53 12.43
N TYR A 28 -3.29 -12.48 13.52
CA TYR A 28 -3.20 -11.29 14.37
C TYR A 28 -2.15 -10.33 13.81
N TRP A 29 -2.60 -9.18 13.32
CA TRP A 29 -1.73 -8.16 12.73
C TRP A 29 -1.42 -7.00 13.69
N GLY A 30 -1.82 -7.07 14.94
CA GLY A 30 -1.68 -5.94 15.87
C GLY A 30 -2.51 -4.73 15.49
N ALA A 31 -3.59 -4.94 14.72
CA ALA A 31 -4.46 -3.84 14.29
C ALA A 31 -5.23 -3.24 15.46
N ARG A 32 -5.37 -1.92 15.48
CA ARG A 32 -6.17 -1.18 16.45
C ARG A 32 -7.31 -0.48 15.74
N GLN A 33 -8.45 -0.42 16.40
CA GLN A 33 -9.63 0.26 15.91
C GLN A 33 -10.02 1.38 16.88
N ILE A 34 -10.34 2.54 16.32
CA ILE A 34 -10.94 3.65 17.09
C ILE A 34 -12.41 3.70 16.71
N MET A 35 -13.28 3.58 17.71
CA MET A 35 -14.72 3.68 17.52
C MET A 35 -15.18 5.09 17.92
N LEU A 36 -15.99 5.70 17.08
CA LEU A 36 -16.58 7.01 17.31
C LEU A 36 -18.09 6.87 17.39
N GLU A 37 -18.65 7.27 18.51
CA GLU A 37 -20.10 7.28 18.70
C GLU A 37 -20.65 8.66 18.33
N LEU A 38 -21.34 8.74 17.20
CA LEU A 38 -21.89 9.99 16.68
C LEU A 38 -23.27 10.34 17.25
N GLY A 39 -23.87 9.41 17.99
CA GLY A 39 -25.23 9.52 18.46
C GLY A 39 -26.25 9.39 17.31
N ARG A 40 -27.48 9.85 17.54
CA ARG A 40 -28.51 9.85 16.50
C ARG A 40 -28.22 10.88 15.44
N LEU A 41 -28.30 10.46 14.19
CA LEU A 41 -28.18 11.30 13.00
C LEU A 41 -29.56 11.43 12.34
N ASP A 42 -29.88 12.64 11.91
CA ASP A 42 -31.11 12.91 11.16
C ASP A 42 -30.79 13.22 9.69
N PRO A 43 -31.74 13.03 8.76
CA PRO A 43 -31.54 13.41 7.37
C PRO A 43 -31.12 14.89 7.23
N GLY A 44 -30.02 15.13 6.52
CA GLY A 44 -29.42 16.46 6.37
C GLY A 44 -28.24 16.76 7.31
N ASP A 45 -27.97 15.89 8.27
CA ASP A 45 -26.75 16.00 9.07
C ASP A 45 -25.50 15.70 8.23
N ILE A 46 -24.44 16.47 8.47
CA ILE A 46 -23.15 16.32 7.80
C ILE A 46 -22.10 15.93 8.84
N ILE A 47 -21.30 14.92 8.50
CA ILE A 47 -20.15 14.50 9.29
C ILE A 47 -18.89 14.95 8.54
N GLU A 48 -18.07 15.76 9.19
CA GLU A 48 -16.75 16.15 8.69
C GLU A 48 -15.67 15.52 9.54
N TYR A 49 -14.68 14.93 8.89
CA TYR A 49 -13.52 14.37 9.61
C TYR A 49 -12.24 14.57 8.82
N GLU A 50 -11.15 14.72 9.56
CA GLU A 50 -9.79 14.79 9.03
C GLU A 50 -8.95 13.69 9.66
N ILE A 51 -8.20 12.96 8.82
CA ILE A 51 -7.27 11.92 9.26
C ILE A 51 -5.86 12.34 8.87
N HIS A 52 -5.00 12.52 9.86
CA HIS A 52 -3.58 12.72 9.63
C HIS A 52 -2.82 11.41 9.83
N LYS A 53 -2.06 11.00 8.80
CA LYS A 53 -1.17 9.83 8.87
C LYS A 53 0.25 10.27 8.55
N LYS A 54 1.22 9.84 9.34
CA LYS A 54 2.64 10.08 9.10
C LYS A 54 3.32 8.78 8.74
N GLY A 55 4.06 8.77 7.62
CA GLY A 55 4.89 7.66 7.17
C GLY A 55 4.18 6.60 6.35
N PHE A 56 4.88 5.50 6.11
CA PHE A 56 4.44 4.37 5.31
C PHE A 56 4.15 3.18 6.21
N THR A 57 2.97 2.59 6.10
CA THR A 57 2.49 1.49 6.95
C THR A 57 2.99 0.12 6.48
N TYR A 58 4.21 0.00 5.98
CA TYR A 58 4.75 -1.31 5.64
C TYR A 58 5.29 -2.10 6.84
N ALA A 59 5.32 -1.48 7.98
CA ALA A 59 6.21 -1.87 9.07
C ALA A 59 5.53 -2.77 10.10
N LEU A 60 4.82 -3.78 9.68
CA LEU A 60 4.36 -4.80 10.62
C LEU A 60 5.50 -5.69 11.16
N LEU A 61 6.70 -5.59 10.61
CA LEU A 61 7.77 -6.55 10.87
C LEU A 61 9.15 -5.92 11.13
N THR A 62 9.27 -4.64 11.37
CA THR A 62 10.58 -4.05 11.66
C THR A 62 10.69 -3.60 13.11
N ASP A 63 11.66 -4.17 13.84
CA ASP A 63 12.17 -3.66 15.12
C ASP A 63 12.98 -2.37 14.96
N GLN A 64 12.70 -1.59 13.93
CA GLN A 64 13.43 -0.39 13.60
C GLN A 64 13.01 0.77 14.49
N PRO A 65 13.92 1.69 14.83
CA PRO A 65 13.62 2.90 15.60
C PRO A 65 12.45 3.69 14.98
N ASP A 66 11.66 4.36 15.82
CA ASP A 66 10.44 5.04 15.40
C ASP A 66 10.61 6.02 14.23
N GLU A 67 11.78 6.62 14.09
CA GLU A 67 12.09 7.54 13.00
C GLU A 67 12.20 6.86 11.64
N GLU A 68 12.65 5.61 11.58
CA GLU A 68 12.80 4.87 10.34
C GLU A 68 11.50 4.25 9.83
N ARG A 69 10.50 4.06 10.68
CA ARG A 69 9.16 3.60 10.28
C ARG A 69 8.47 4.52 9.29
N PHE A 70 8.85 5.78 9.27
CA PHE A 70 8.22 6.79 8.44
C PHE A 70 8.95 7.03 7.13
N VAL A 71 10.01 6.28 6.87
CA VAL A 71 10.77 6.36 5.62
C VAL A 71 10.29 5.25 4.68
N PRO A 72 10.01 5.56 3.40
CA PRO A 72 9.64 4.53 2.44
C PRO A 72 10.80 3.54 2.27
N PRO A 73 10.51 2.24 2.05
CA PRO A 73 11.55 1.22 1.86
C PRO A 73 12.59 1.63 0.82
N MET A 74 12.17 2.20 -0.30
CA MET A 74 13.05 2.83 -1.28
C MET A 74 13.16 4.32 -0.95
N ARG A 75 14.20 4.68 -0.20
CA ARG A 75 14.41 6.05 0.30
C ARG A 75 14.38 7.09 -0.83
N GLY A 76 13.70 8.20 -0.59
CA GLY A 76 13.55 9.29 -1.55
C GLY A 76 12.62 8.98 -2.72
N GLN A 77 11.95 7.84 -2.74
CA GLN A 77 10.96 7.51 -3.77
C GLN A 77 9.56 7.45 -3.17
N PHE A 78 8.58 7.82 -3.99
CA PHE A 78 7.17 7.77 -3.68
C PHE A 78 6.45 6.89 -4.70
N TYR A 79 5.48 6.12 -4.24
CA TYR A 79 4.52 5.46 -5.10
C TYR A 79 3.19 5.32 -4.37
N ASP A 80 2.10 5.34 -5.12
CA ASP A 80 0.77 5.07 -4.58
C ASP A 80 -0.15 4.53 -5.67
N ILE A 81 -1.15 3.76 -5.25
CA ILE A 81 -2.26 3.32 -6.08
C ILE A 81 -3.53 3.81 -5.41
N VAL A 82 -4.11 4.85 -5.97
CA VAL A 82 -5.29 5.51 -5.40
C VAL A 82 -6.54 5.03 -6.12
N PRO A 83 -7.46 4.34 -5.41
CA PRO A 83 -8.74 3.98 -5.98
C PRO A 83 -9.59 5.21 -6.27
N PHE A 84 -10.20 5.26 -7.45
CA PHE A 84 -11.21 6.24 -7.84
C PHE A 84 -12.59 5.60 -8.00
N TRP A 85 -12.88 4.68 -7.12
CA TRP A 85 -14.20 4.10 -6.89
C TRP A 85 -14.66 4.39 -5.48
N CYS A 86 -15.94 4.14 -5.22
CA CYS A 86 -16.59 4.37 -3.93
C CYS A 86 -17.70 3.35 -3.73
N ASP A 87 -18.02 3.07 -2.48
CA ASP A 87 -19.16 2.23 -2.11
C ASP A 87 -20.45 3.04 -2.05
N ASP A 88 -20.34 4.35 -1.79
CA ASP A 88 -21.45 5.32 -1.75
C ASP A 88 -21.27 6.41 -2.82
N PRO A 89 -22.38 7.05 -3.27
CA PRO A 89 -22.30 8.17 -4.21
C PRO A 89 -21.37 9.26 -3.68
N THR A 90 -20.34 9.61 -4.45
CA THR A 90 -19.34 10.59 -4.04
C THR A 90 -19.37 11.78 -4.99
N MET A 91 -19.75 12.95 -4.48
CA MET A 91 -19.86 14.16 -5.28
C MET A 91 -18.49 14.59 -5.84
N ARG A 92 -17.44 14.49 -5.04
CA ARG A 92 -16.10 14.89 -5.46
C ARG A 92 -15.03 14.15 -4.67
N LYS A 93 -14.05 13.58 -5.39
CA LYS A 93 -12.81 13.09 -4.84
C LYS A 93 -11.64 13.89 -5.39
N VAL A 94 -10.79 14.37 -4.50
CA VAL A 94 -9.54 15.06 -4.87
C VAL A 94 -8.39 14.37 -4.19
N TYR A 95 -7.34 14.10 -4.95
CA TYR A 95 -6.08 13.58 -4.44
C TYR A 95 -4.95 14.50 -4.88
N SER A 96 -4.14 14.96 -3.92
CA SER A 96 -3.02 15.84 -4.21
C SER A 96 -1.72 15.28 -3.67
N VAL A 97 -0.67 15.37 -4.48
CA VAL A 97 0.68 14.95 -4.11
C VAL A 97 1.60 16.14 -4.21
N THR A 98 2.30 16.44 -3.13
CA THR A 98 3.29 17.50 -3.09
C THR A 98 4.68 16.89 -2.98
N LEU A 99 5.53 17.17 -3.96
CA LEU A 99 6.90 16.70 -4.07
C LEU A 99 7.89 17.86 -4.12
N PRO A 100 9.16 17.65 -3.78
CA PRO A 100 10.22 18.60 -4.09
C PRO A 100 10.20 18.98 -5.58
N ARG A 101 10.61 20.22 -5.89
CA ARG A 101 10.52 20.78 -7.25
C ARG A 101 11.28 19.96 -8.29
N GLU A 102 12.45 19.44 -7.91
CA GLU A 102 13.31 18.63 -8.77
C GLU A 102 12.82 17.18 -8.94
N LYS A 103 11.86 16.75 -8.11
CA LYS A 103 11.36 15.38 -8.14
C LYS A 103 10.31 15.21 -9.23
N GLU A 104 10.58 14.34 -10.18
CA GLU A 104 9.61 13.96 -11.20
C GLU A 104 8.70 12.84 -10.72
N MET A 105 7.47 12.83 -11.19
CA MET A 105 6.49 11.79 -10.92
C MET A 105 5.83 11.35 -12.22
N GLN A 106 5.80 10.05 -12.44
CA GLN A 106 5.01 9.41 -13.48
C GLN A 106 3.65 9.05 -12.91
N PHE A 107 2.61 9.20 -13.69
CA PHE A 107 1.26 8.77 -13.30
C PHE A 107 0.47 8.27 -14.50
N GLN A 108 -0.43 7.35 -14.22
CA GLN A 108 -1.37 6.82 -15.20
C GLN A 108 -2.71 6.56 -14.52
N PHE A 109 -3.78 6.99 -15.19
CA PHE A 109 -5.14 6.66 -14.79
C PHE A 109 -5.64 5.47 -15.60
N TYR A 110 -6.15 4.47 -14.91
CA TYR A 110 -6.66 3.23 -15.51
C TYR A 110 -8.17 3.12 -15.32
N GLN A 111 -8.85 2.48 -16.25
CA GLN A 111 -10.27 2.18 -16.22
C GLN A 111 -11.16 3.44 -16.14
N GLY A 112 -10.75 4.51 -16.81
CA GLY A 112 -11.52 5.74 -16.86
C GLY A 112 -10.66 6.98 -16.95
N GLU A 113 -11.20 8.11 -16.52
CA GLU A 113 -10.57 9.43 -16.61
C GLU A 113 -10.71 10.21 -15.31
N CYS A 114 -9.77 11.10 -15.04
CA CYS A 114 -9.85 12.14 -14.04
C CYS A 114 -9.22 13.43 -14.55
N ALA A 115 -9.67 14.57 -14.05
CA ALA A 115 -9.00 15.83 -14.29
C ALA A 115 -7.65 15.83 -13.55
N SER A 116 -6.58 16.24 -14.22
CA SER A 116 -5.26 16.37 -13.62
C SER A 116 -4.70 17.77 -13.86
N SER A 117 -3.99 18.29 -12.89
CA SER A 117 -3.25 19.54 -12.99
C SER A 117 -1.96 19.48 -12.19
N MET A 118 -0.99 20.31 -12.57
CA MET A 118 0.25 20.48 -11.85
C MET A 118 0.53 21.97 -11.69
N ARG A 119 0.94 22.37 -10.49
CA ARG A 119 1.37 23.73 -10.21
C ARG A 119 2.64 23.74 -9.38
N TYR A 120 3.37 24.84 -9.45
CA TYR A 120 4.54 25.09 -8.60
C TYR A 120 4.13 25.97 -7.42
N GLU A 121 4.53 25.59 -6.24
CA GLU A 121 4.38 26.35 -5.00
C GLU A 121 5.74 26.41 -4.31
N ASN A 122 6.42 27.56 -4.41
CA ASN A 122 7.78 27.72 -3.91
C ASN A 122 8.73 26.63 -4.49
N ASP A 123 9.41 25.87 -3.64
CA ASP A 123 10.30 24.77 -4.02
C ASP A 123 9.58 23.41 -4.15
N ARG A 124 8.27 23.44 -4.43
CA ARG A 124 7.46 22.22 -4.53
C ARG A 124 6.67 22.18 -5.82
N LYS A 125 6.42 20.96 -6.29
CA LYS A 125 5.42 20.64 -7.32
C LYS A 125 4.20 20.05 -6.63
N VAL A 126 3.02 20.54 -6.96
CA VAL A 126 1.75 20.00 -6.47
C VAL A 126 0.99 19.42 -7.65
N TYR A 127 0.84 18.12 -7.66
CA TYR A 127 -0.03 17.41 -8.60
C TYR A 127 -1.40 17.25 -7.97
N THR A 128 -2.45 17.51 -8.72
CA THR A 128 -3.82 17.38 -8.25
C THR A 128 -4.64 16.57 -9.24
N PHE A 129 -5.34 15.57 -8.74
CA PHE A 129 -6.22 14.68 -9.49
C PHE A 129 -7.62 14.79 -8.91
N ALA A 130 -8.60 15.04 -9.76
CA ALA A 130 -9.97 15.23 -9.29
C ALA A 130 -10.98 14.50 -10.18
N LYS A 131 -11.98 13.90 -9.55
CA LYS A 131 -13.14 13.32 -10.22
C LYS A 131 -14.40 13.70 -9.48
N ASN A 132 -15.42 14.08 -10.23
CA ASN A 132 -16.71 14.47 -9.70
C ASN A 132 -17.78 13.43 -10.04
N ASN A 133 -18.87 13.43 -9.26
CA ASN A 133 -20.08 12.64 -9.49
C ASN A 133 -19.79 11.14 -9.70
N MET A 134 -19.02 10.56 -8.77
CA MET A 134 -18.68 9.15 -8.83
C MET A 134 -19.86 8.31 -8.32
N MET A 135 -20.27 7.37 -9.15
CA MET A 135 -21.30 6.39 -8.78
C MET A 135 -20.67 5.22 -8.01
N PRO A 136 -21.42 4.58 -7.11
CA PRO A 136 -20.96 3.41 -6.40
C PRO A 136 -20.57 2.27 -7.35
N VAL A 137 -19.49 1.58 -7.02
CA VAL A 137 -19.12 0.32 -7.67
C VAL A 137 -19.55 -0.82 -6.77
N ARG A 138 -20.50 -1.62 -7.23
CA ARG A 138 -20.96 -2.80 -6.48
C ARG A 138 -20.07 -3.99 -6.78
N ARG A 139 -19.70 -4.71 -5.73
CA ARG A 139 -19.00 -6.00 -5.88
C ARG A 139 -19.99 -7.07 -6.30
N GLU A 140 -19.62 -7.85 -7.32
CA GLU A 140 -20.34 -9.01 -7.76
C GLU A 140 -19.71 -10.28 -7.21
N PRO A 141 -20.48 -11.35 -6.99
CA PRO A 141 -19.91 -12.64 -6.62
C PRO A 141 -18.90 -13.13 -7.67
N ASN A 142 -17.74 -13.58 -7.21
CA ASN A 142 -16.65 -14.11 -8.06
C ASN A 142 -16.02 -13.11 -9.06
N MET A 143 -16.27 -11.80 -8.92
CA MET A 143 -15.54 -10.82 -9.74
C MET A 143 -14.05 -10.78 -9.36
N VAL A 144 -13.23 -10.29 -10.27
CA VAL A 144 -11.82 -9.97 -10.02
C VAL A 144 -11.69 -8.89 -8.94
N ASP A 145 -10.48 -8.73 -8.41
CA ASP A 145 -10.24 -7.66 -7.44
C ASP A 145 -10.61 -6.28 -8.02
N LEU A 146 -11.18 -5.41 -7.17
CA LEU A 146 -11.56 -4.07 -7.60
C LEU A 146 -10.38 -3.26 -8.12
N TYR A 147 -9.17 -3.51 -7.63
CA TYR A 147 -7.97 -2.89 -8.18
C TYR A 147 -7.67 -3.29 -9.62
N ASP A 148 -8.18 -4.44 -10.09
CA ASP A 148 -8.04 -4.86 -11.48
C ASP A 148 -9.18 -4.37 -12.37
N ALA A 149 -10.37 -4.14 -11.81
CA ALA A 149 -11.57 -3.82 -12.58
C ALA A 149 -12.00 -2.34 -12.51
N ALA A 150 -11.70 -1.63 -11.41
CA ALA A 150 -12.24 -0.30 -11.16
C ALA A 150 -11.24 0.83 -11.44
N PRO A 151 -11.75 2.07 -11.64
CA PRO A 151 -10.89 3.20 -11.93
C PRO A 151 -9.86 3.46 -10.82
N LYS A 152 -8.60 3.61 -11.20
CA LYS A 152 -7.50 3.87 -10.28
C LYS A 152 -6.45 4.79 -10.87
N LEU A 153 -5.80 5.55 -10.00
CA LEU A 153 -4.63 6.35 -10.31
C LEU A 153 -3.40 5.61 -9.78
N MET A 154 -2.45 5.33 -10.64
CA MET A 154 -1.14 4.80 -10.27
C MET A 154 -0.10 5.88 -10.41
N MET A 155 0.77 6.01 -9.43
CA MET A 155 1.81 7.03 -9.39
C MET A 155 3.12 6.45 -8.91
N SER A 156 4.23 6.93 -9.48
CA SER A 156 5.57 6.58 -9.01
C SER A 156 6.56 7.69 -9.34
N SER A 157 7.45 7.98 -8.40
CA SER A 157 8.60 8.83 -8.63
C SER A 157 9.85 8.03 -9.01
N THR A 158 9.78 6.70 -9.01
CA THR A 158 10.86 5.83 -9.48
C THR A 158 10.90 5.87 -11.01
N PRO A 159 12.01 6.30 -11.66
CA PRO A 159 12.04 6.55 -13.09
C PRO A 159 11.80 5.28 -13.93
N HIS A 160 12.41 4.16 -13.56
CA HIS A 160 12.37 2.93 -14.34
C HIS A 160 12.23 1.68 -13.45
N TRP A 161 11.66 0.62 -13.99
CA TRP A 161 11.61 -0.69 -13.34
C TRP A 161 13.00 -1.22 -12.98
N LYS A 162 14.01 -0.90 -13.80
CA LYS A 162 15.40 -1.24 -13.53
C LYS A 162 15.88 -0.68 -12.19
N ASP A 163 15.56 0.57 -11.87
CA ASP A 163 15.96 1.21 -10.62
C ASP A 163 15.33 0.50 -9.41
N LYS A 164 14.07 0.11 -9.55
CA LYS A 164 13.36 -0.69 -8.51
C LYS A 164 14.00 -2.07 -8.34
N SER A 165 14.32 -2.74 -9.44
CA SER A 165 14.95 -4.05 -9.45
C SER A 165 16.36 -4.02 -8.83
N LEU A 166 17.17 -3.04 -9.21
CA LEU A 166 18.52 -2.86 -8.64
C LEU A 166 18.46 -2.55 -7.14
N TRP A 167 17.54 -1.69 -6.73
CA TRP A 167 17.32 -1.40 -5.31
C TRP A 167 16.94 -2.67 -4.54
N PHE A 168 16.00 -3.46 -5.06
CA PHE A 168 15.58 -4.70 -4.43
C PHE A 168 16.73 -5.71 -4.31
N HIS A 169 17.48 -5.89 -5.38
CA HIS A 169 18.65 -6.77 -5.39
C HIS A 169 19.69 -6.34 -4.34
N LYS A 170 20.06 -5.05 -4.36
CA LYS A 170 21.02 -4.49 -3.42
C LYS A 170 20.56 -4.63 -1.96
N THR A 171 19.29 -4.37 -1.68
CA THR A 171 18.75 -4.50 -0.34
C THR A 171 18.84 -5.94 0.16
N ASN A 172 18.61 -6.93 -0.71
CA ASN A 172 18.75 -8.34 -0.35
C ASN A 172 20.21 -8.75 -0.17
N GLU A 173 21.13 -8.22 -0.98
CA GLU A 173 22.57 -8.41 -0.79
C GLU A 173 23.04 -7.82 0.54
N ASP A 174 22.70 -6.58 0.84
CA ASP A 174 23.05 -5.89 2.10
C ASP A 174 22.49 -6.64 3.32
N TYR A 175 21.32 -7.27 3.20
CA TYR A 175 20.73 -8.11 4.23
C TYR A 175 21.35 -9.51 4.33
N GLY A 176 22.16 -9.91 3.35
CA GLY A 176 22.78 -11.24 3.29
C GLY A 176 21.86 -12.36 2.80
N SER A 177 20.71 -12.01 2.17
CA SER A 177 19.72 -13.01 1.70
C SER A 177 20.29 -13.98 0.67
N PHE A 178 21.34 -13.59 -0.05
CA PHE A 178 22.01 -14.44 -1.04
C PHE A 178 23.25 -15.14 -0.50
N ALA A 179 23.57 -14.96 0.78
CA ALA A 179 24.71 -15.63 1.38
C ALA A 179 24.42 -17.13 1.47
N PRO A 180 25.32 -17.99 0.92
CA PRO A 180 25.10 -19.42 0.98
C PRO A 180 25.27 -19.92 2.42
N LEU A 181 24.24 -20.58 2.94
CA LEU A 181 24.32 -21.27 4.21
C LEU A 181 25.21 -22.51 4.07
N PRO A 182 26.20 -22.73 4.97
CA PRO A 182 27.09 -23.88 4.91
C PRO A 182 26.33 -25.23 4.87
N GLU A 183 25.26 -25.33 5.66
CA GLU A 183 24.41 -26.53 5.75
C GLU A 183 23.69 -26.80 4.43
N ALA A 184 23.16 -25.73 3.79
CA ALA A 184 22.51 -25.83 2.49
C ALA A 184 23.49 -26.28 1.42
N ARG A 185 24.70 -25.73 1.42
CA ARG A 185 25.77 -26.13 0.49
C ARG A 185 26.16 -27.59 0.67
N GLN A 186 26.32 -28.04 1.94
CA GLN A 186 26.62 -29.43 2.25
C GLN A 186 25.50 -30.34 1.70
N LYS A 187 24.25 -30.00 1.96
CA LYS A 187 23.08 -30.77 1.50
C LYS A 187 23.00 -30.82 -0.03
N VAL A 188 23.22 -29.72 -0.70
CA VAL A 188 23.26 -29.67 -2.18
C VAL A 188 24.34 -30.61 -2.70
N ASN A 189 25.55 -30.58 -2.15
CA ASN A 189 26.66 -31.43 -2.58
C ASN A 189 26.36 -32.94 -2.34
N GLU A 190 25.66 -33.27 -1.27
CA GLU A 190 25.18 -34.64 -0.99
C GLU A 190 24.22 -35.11 -2.10
N LEU A 191 23.20 -34.28 -2.38
CA LEU A 191 22.11 -34.63 -3.33
C LEU A 191 22.59 -34.76 -4.77
N ILE A 192 23.51 -33.89 -5.21
CA ILE A 192 24.00 -33.90 -6.59
C ILE A 192 25.14 -34.89 -6.83
N ARG A 193 25.60 -35.58 -5.76
CA ARG A 193 26.67 -36.56 -5.88
C ARG A 193 26.27 -37.66 -6.87
N GLY A 194 27.15 -37.90 -7.86
CA GLY A 194 26.92 -38.91 -8.90
C GLY A 194 25.97 -38.49 -10.02
N LYS A 195 25.37 -37.28 -9.98
CA LYS A 195 24.57 -36.75 -11.07
C LYS A 195 25.47 -36.15 -12.14
N LYS A 196 25.32 -36.63 -13.38
CA LYS A 196 26.22 -36.28 -14.49
C LYS A 196 25.77 -35.04 -15.26
N THR A 197 24.45 -34.90 -15.44
CA THR A 197 23.87 -33.80 -16.21
C THR A 197 23.30 -32.73 -15.31
N GLU A 198 23.20 -31.51 -15.84
CA GLU A 198 22.57 -30.39 -15.14
C GLU A 198 21.09 -30.67 -14.84
N MET A 199 20.37 -31.28 -15.78
CA MET A 199 18.97 -31.68 -15.58
C MET A 199 18.80 -32.69 -14.43
N GLU A 200 19.68 -33.67 -14.30
CA GLU A 200 19.66 -34.60 -13.17
C GLU A 200 19.87 -33.87 -11.83
N LYS A 201 20.76 -32.89 -11.79
CA LYS A 201 21.02 -32.07 -10.59
C LYS A 201 19.79 -31.23 -10.25
N ILE A 202 19.21 -30.55 -11.24
CA ILE A 202 17.98 -29.75 -11.05
C ILE A 202 16.84 -30.65 -10.54
N ALA A 203 16.62 -31.79 -11.21
CA ALA A 203 15.54 -32.70 -10.84
C ALA A 203 15.66 -33.18 -9.37
N VAL A 204 16.82 -33.64 -8.95
CA VAL A 204 17.00 -34.14 -7.57
C VAL A 204 16.85 -33.06 -6.52
N LEU A 205 17.28 -31.83 -6.80
CA LEU A 205 17.10 -30.69 -5.90
C LEU A 205 15.62 -30.30 -5.80
N THR A 206 14.92 -30.24 -6.95
CA THR A 206 13.49 -29.91 -7.00
C THR A 206 12.68 -30.94 -6.22
N HIS A 207 12.91 -32.25 -6.44
CA HIS A 207 12.22 -33.29 -5.70
C HIS A 207 12.49 -33.22 -4.20
N TRP A 208 13.73 -33.00 -3.81
CA TRP A 208 14.06 -32.89 -2.39
C TRP A 208 13.34 -31.75 -1.68
N VAL A 209 13.18 -30.59 -2.35
CA VAL A 209 12.43 -29.46 -1.80
C VAL A 209 10.95 -29.79 -1.73
N ALA A 210 10.37 -30.35 -2.80
CA ALA A 210 8.95 -30.69 -2.88
C ALA A 210 8.52 -31.76 -1.86
N ASP A 211 9.38 -32.73 -1.58
CA ASP A 211 9.08 -33.81 -0.61
C ASP A 211 9.16 -33.37 0.87
N ARG A 212 9.64 -32.13 1.13
CA ARG A 212 9.86 -31.62 2.47
C ARG A 212 9.11 -30.35 2.82
N SER A 213 8.34 -29.81 1.89
CA SER A 213 7.52 -28.59 2.06
C SER A 213 6.10 -28.91 2.60
#